data_e7f9d5e045164c68eb5954e0d209f955
#
_entry.id   e7f9d5e045164c68eb5954e0d209f955
#
_cell.length_a   1.000
_cell.length_b   1.000
_cell.length_c   1.000
_cell.angle_alpha   90.00
_cell.angle_beta   90.00
_cell.angle_gamma   90.00
#
_symmetry.space_group_name_H-M   'P 1'
#
loop_
_entity.id
_entity.type
_entity.pdbx_description
1 polymer ?
#
loop_
_entity_poly.entity_id
_entity_poly.type
_entity_poly.pdbx_seq_one_letter_code
_entity_poly.pdbx_strand_id
1 'polypeptide(L)'
;MATKFPKFSQDLAQDPTTRRIWYAIATGNDFESHDGMTEENLYQKIFATHFGHLAIIFLWASSLLFHVAWQGNFEQWIKDPLHVRPIAHAIWDPHFGEAAIEAFTQAGASNPVNIAYSGVYHWWYTIGMRTNSELYTGSVGLLLLAALFLFAGWLHLQPKFRPSLSWFKSAEPRLNHHLAGLFGVSSLAWTGHLVHVAIPESRGIHVGWDNFLSVAPHPAGLTPFFTGNWGVYAQNPDTAGHLFGTSTG
;
A
#
# COMPACT_ATOMS: atom_id res chain seq x y z
N MET A 1 -30.71 21.12 -25.05
CA MET A 1 -30.95 20.85 -23.62
C MET A 1 -29.73 21.31 -22.83
N ALA A 2 -29.88 22.20 -21.86
CA ALA A 2 -28.74 22.65 -21.05
C ALA A 2 -28.27 21.49 -20.16
N THR A 3 -26.98 21.20 -20.20
CA THR A 3 -26.37 20.18 -19.35
C THR A 3 -26.08 20.74 -17.96
N LYS A 4 -26.05 19.86 -16.95
CA LYS A 4 -25.71 20.22 -15.57
C LYS A 4 -24.27 19.80 -15.20
N PHE A 5 -23.53 19.26 -16.13
CA PHE A 5 -22.13 18.83 -15.93
C PHE A 5 -21.20 19.82 -16.63
N PRO A 6 -20.14 20.27 -15.97
CA PRO A 6 -19.80 20.03 -14.57
C PRO A 6 -20.63 20.87 -13.61
N LYS A 7 -20.88 20.36 -12.40
CA LYS A 7 -21.66 21.10 -11.38
C LYS A 7 -20.92 22.31 -10.82
N PHE A 8 -19.61 22.33 -10.90
CA PHE A 8 -18.76 23.34 -10.29
C PHE A 8 -18.48 24.55 -11.18
N SER A 9 -18.95 24.53 -12.43
CA SER A 9 -18.78 25.64 -13.35
C SER A 9 -20.00 25.77 -14.27
N GLN A 10 -20.77 26.84 -14.07
CA GLN A 10 -21.91 27.11 -14.94
C GLN A 10 -21.47 27.47 -16.36
N ASP A 11 -20.36 28.18 -16.52
CA ASP A 11 -19.82 28.53 -17.82
C ASP A 11 -19.48 27.30 -18.64
N LEU A 12 -18.83 26.32 -18.03
CA LEU A 12 -18.52 25.05 -18.71
C LEU A 12 -19.80 24.25 -19.00
N ALA A 13 -20.74 24.20 -18.07
CA ALA A 13 -21.99 23.47 -18.27
C ALA A 13 -22.81 24.01 -19.42
N GLN A 14 -22.68 25.28 -19.76
CA GLN A 14 -23.36 25.94 -20.86
C GLN A 14 -22.64 25.78 -22.21
N ASP A 15 -21.40 25.32 -22.20
CA ASP A 15 -20.65 25.08 -23.44
C ASP A 15 -21.28 23.90 -24.20
N PRO A 16 -21.77 24.11 -25.44
CA PRO A 16 -22.41 23.06 -26.21
C PRO A 16 -21.44 22.07 -26.85
N THR A 17 -20.11 22.34 -26.76
CA THR A 17 -19.07 21.55 -27.41
C THR A 17 -18.48 20.47 -26.47
N THR A 18 -17.65 19.61 -27.02
CA THR A 18 -16.91 18.58 -26.25
C THR A 18 -15.85 19.19 -25.34
N ARG A 19 -15.47 20.48 -25.54
CA ARG A 19 -14.59 21.23 -24.66
C ARG A 19 -15.06 21.19 -23.20
N ARG A 20 -16.36 21.19 -22.98
CA ARG A 20 -16.97 21.10 -21.63
C ARG A 20 -16.45 19.90 -20.85
N ILE A 21 -16.37 18.73 -21.47
CA ILE A 21 -15.92 17.48 -20.84
C ILE A 21 -14.42 17.55 -20.52
N TRP A 22 -13.61 17.98 -21.48
CA TRP A 22 -12.17 18.08 -21.29
C TRP A 22 -11.79 19.10 -20.21
N TYR A 23 -12.44 20.25 -20.22
CA TYR A 23 -12.19 21.31 -19.25
C TYR A 23 -12.72 20.96 -17.85
N ALA A 24 -13.80 20.18 -17.76
CA ALA A 24 -14.28 19.65 -16.50
C ALA A 24 -13.22 18.76 -15.83
N ILE A 25 -12.54 17.92 -16.61
CA ILE A 25 -11.43 17.08 -16.12
C ILE A 25 -10.25 17.96 -15.71
N ALA A 26 -9.85 18.89 -16.57
CA ALA A 26 -8.67 19.73 -16.34
C ALA A 26 -8.80 20.67 -15.13
N THR A 27 -10.01 21.16 -14.86
CA THR A 27 -10.29 22.12 -13.78
C THR A 27 -10.96 21.48 -12.56
N GLY A 28 -11.20 20.17 -12.58
CA GLY A 28 -11.92 19.47 -11.52
C GLY A 28 -11.25 19.53 -10.17
N ASN A 29 -9.94 19.63 -10.12
CA ASN A 29 -9.17 19.70 -8.87
C ASN A 29 -8.82 21.15 -8.44
N ASP A 30 -9.20 22.13 -9.24
CA ASP A 30 -9.06 23.55 -8.88
C ASP A 30 -10.25 24.02 -8.05
N PHE A 31 -10.35 23.50 -6.84
CA PHE A 31 -11.53 23.68 -5.97
C PHE A 31 -11.82 25.13 -5.63
N GLU A 32 -10.78 25.96 -5.49
CA GLU A 32 -10.92 27.36 -5.11
C GLU A 32 -11.65 28.18 -6.18
N SER A 33 -11.53 27.80 -7.45
CA SER A 33 -12.19 28.46 -8.58
C SER A 33 -13.62 27.99 -8.83
N HIS A 34 -14.07 26.95 -8.12
CA HIS A 34 -15.40 26.38 -8.35
C HIS A 34 -16.51 27.32 -7.90
N ASP A 35 -17.62 27.35 -8.65
CA ASP A 35 -18.78 28.20 -8.34
C ASP A 35 -19.34 27.88 -6.95
N GLY A 36 -19.59 28.95 -6.16
CA GLY A 36 -20.19 28.81 -4.84
C GLY A 36 -19.30 28.19 -3.77
N MET A 37 -17.99 28.08 -4.01
CA MET A 37 -17.05 27.51 -3.05
C MET A 37 -16.90 28.45 -1.84
N THR A 38 -17.20 27.90 -0.65
CA THR A 38 -16.92 28.58 0.63
C THR A 38 -15.65 27.98 1.25
N GLU A 39 -15.06 28.69 2.22
CA GLU A 39 -13.87 28.16 2.91
C GLU A 39 -14.18 26.83 3.61
N GLU A 40 -15.31 26.70 4.27
CA GLU A 40 -15.72 25.44 4.91
C GLU A 40 -15.87 24.31 3.90
N ASN A 41 -16.55 24.54 2.79
CA ASN A 41 -16.72 23.54 1.74
C ASN A 41 -15.38 23.13 1.12
N LEU A 42 -14.46 24.07 0.97
CA LEU A 42 -13.11 23.80 0.46
C LEU A 42 -12.38 22.81 1.36
N TYR A 43 -12.33 23.07 2.67
CA TYR A 43 -11.70 22.16 3.62
C TYR A 43 -12.36 20.77 3.63
N GLN A 44 -13.68 20.72 3.60
CA GLN A 44 -14.43 19.46 3.57
C GLN A 44 -14.14 18.65 2.31
N LYS A 45 -14.08 19.31 1.17
CA LYS A 45 -13.78 18.65 -0.12
C LYS A 45 -12.35 18.13 -0.20
N ILE A 46 -11.40 18.89 0.32
CA ILE A 46 -10.00 18.45 0.43
C ILE A 46 -9.91 17.24 1.35
N PHE A 47 -10.59 17.25 2.49
CA PHE A 47 -10.60 16.12 3.42
C PHE A 47 -11.12 14.85 2.77
N ALA A 48 -12.26 14.91 2.10
CA ALA A 48 -12.84 13.79 1.39
C ALA A 48 -11.94 13.30 0.24
N THR A 49 -11.28 14.23 -0.45
CA THR A 49 -10.35 13.90 -1.55
C THR A 49 -9.09 13.21 -1.03
N HIS A 50 -8.62 13.56 0.16
CA HIS A 50 -7.51 12.86 0.82
C HIS A 50 -7.89 11.40 1.12
N PHE A 51 -9.11 11.11 1.54
CA PHE A 51 -9.60 9.73 1.66
C PHE A 51 -9.56 9.00 0.32
N GLY A 52 -9.99 9.67 -0.75
CA GLY A 52 -9.92 9.12 -2.11
C GLY A 52 -8.49 8.78 -2.55
N HIS A 53 -7.54 9.65 -2.24
CA HIS A 53 -6.12 9.40 -2.55
C HIS A 53 -5.54 8.23 -1.75
N LEU A 54 -5.88 8.13 -0.47
CA LEU A 54 -5.51 6.97 0.35
C LEU A 54 -6.09 5.68 -0.23
N ALA A 55 -7.34 5.71 -0.67
CA ALA A 55 -7.95 4.56 -1.33
C ALA A 55 -7.18 4.15 -2.60
N ILE A 56 -6.74 5.10 -3.41
CA ILE A 56 -5.92 4.83 -4.61
C ILE A 56 -4.60 4.16 -4.24
N ILE A 57 -3.92 4.64 -3.21
CA ILE A 57 -2.65 4.05 -2.75
C ILE A 57 -2.87 2.60 -2.32
N PHE A 58 -3.91 2.32 -1.54
CA PHE A 58 -4.21 0.96 -1.09
C PHE A 58 -4.69 0.06 -2.22
N LEU A 59 -5.45 0.56 -3.20
CA LEU A 59 -5.81 -0.17 -4.41
C LEU A 59 -4.58 -0.53 -5.25
N TRP A 60 -3.66 0.40 -5.41
CA TRP A 60 -2.40 0.16 -6.12
C TRP A 60 -1.59 -0.95 -5.46
N ALA A 61 -1.36 -0.86 -4.14
CA ALA A 61 -0.61 -1.86 -3.41
C ALA A 61 -1.31 -3.22 -3.41
N SER A 62 -2.63 -3.25 -3.26
CA SER A 62 -3.45 -4.46 -3.35
C SER A 62 -3.31 -5.12 -4.72
N SER A 63 -3.37 -4.35 -5.78
CA SER A 63 -3.22 -4.84 -7.16
C SER A 63 -1.84 -5.45 -7.40
N LEU A 64 -0.77 -4.83 -6.89
CA LEU A 64 0.57 -5.40 -6.98
C LEU A 64 0.64 -6.79 -6.33
N LEU A 65 0.16 -6.88 -5.09
CA LEU A 65 0.13 -8.14 -4.35
C LEU A 65 -0.71 -9.21 -5.05
N PHE A 66 -1.88 -8.82 -5.56
CA PHE A 66 -2.79 -9.73 -6.24
C PHE A 66 -2.18 -10.32 -7.52
N HIS A 67 -1.62 -9.47 -8.39
CA HIS A 67 -1.05 -9.92 -9.65
C HIS A 67 0.20 -10.77 -9.46
N VAL A 68 1.04 -10.46 -8.48
CA VAL A 68 2.20 -11.30 -8.16
C VAL A 68 1.76 -12.63 -7.57
N ALA A 69 0.79 -12.64 -6.66
CA ALA A 69 0.26 -13.90 -6.09
C ALA A 69 -0.33 -14.81 -7.16
N TRP A 70 -1.04 -14.23 -8.12
CA TRP A 70 -1.74 -14.97 -9.18
C TRP A 70 -0.84 -15.32 -10.37
N GLN A 71 -0.08 -14.36 -10.87
CA GLN A 71 0.62 -14.44 -12.16
C GLN A 71 2.15 -14.41 -12.02
N GLY A 72 2.64 -14.17 -10.81
CA GLY A 72 4.06 -14.08 -10.52
C GLY A 72 4.70 -15.43 -10.18
N ASN A 73 5.97 -15.35 -9.79
CA ASN A 73 6.78 -16.48 -9.41
C ASN A 73 7.49 -16.25 -8.06
N PHE A 74 6.78 -15.64 -7.11
CA PHE A 74 7.36 -15.23 -5.82
C PHE A 74 7.96 -16.40 -5.04
N GLU A 75 7.27 -17.55 -4.96
CA GLU A 75 7.76 -18.71 -4.23
C GLU A 75 8.99 -19.36 -4.90
N GLN A 76 9.07 -19.34 -6.22
CA GLN A 76 10.25 -19.78 -6.94
C GLN A 76 11.41 -18.81 -6.76
N TRP A 77 11.13 -17.51 -6.81
CA TRP A 77 12.13 -16.48 -6.66
C TRP A 77 12.81 -16.50 -5.28
N ILE A 78 12.06 -16.69 -4.19
CA ILE A 78 12.65 -16.72 -2.85
C ILE A 78 13.63 -17.88 -2.64
N LYS A 79 13.54 -18.93 -3.44
CA LYS A 79 14.46 -20.09 -3.39
C LYS A 79 15.77 -19.82 -4.11
N ASP A 80 15.78 -18.91 -5.08
CA ASP A 80 16.97 -18.55 -5.85
C ASP A 80 16.87 -17.11 -6.35
N PRO A 81 17.00 -16.11 -5.46
CA PRO A 81 16.82 -14.70 -5.81
C PRO A 81 17.86 -14.16 -6.79
N LEU A 82 19.02 -14.83 -6.86
CA LEU A 82 20.13 -14.38 -7.73
C LEU A 82 19.90 -14.76 -9.19
N HIS A 83 19.17 -15.83 -9.48
CA HIS A 83 19.03 -16.37 -10.83
C HIS A 83 17.60 -16.31 -11.37
N VAL A 84 16.59 -16.39 -10.52
CA VAL A 84 15.19 -16.28 -10.93
C VAL A 84 14.83 -14.81 -11.15
N ARG A 85 14.31 -14.49 -12.34
CA ARG A 85 13.85 -13.13 -12.66
C ARG A 85 12.43 -12.96 -12.13
N PRO A 86 12.14 -11.90 -11.34
CA PRO A 86 10.80 -11.70 -10.79
C PRO A 86 9.80 -11.32 -11.88
N ILE A 87 8.59 -11.86 -11.80
CA ILE A 87 7.49 -11.60 -12.75
C ILE A 87 6.55 -10.56 -12.16
N ALA A 88 6.21 -9.53 -12.95
CA ALA A 88 5.26 -8.49 -12.56
C ALA A 88 3.81 -8.96 -12.72
N HIS A 89 3.44 -9.32 -13.94
CA HIS A 89 2.10 -9.80 -14.29
C HIS A 89 2.12 -10.55 -15.62
N ALA A 90 1.03 -11.25 -15.93
CA ALA A 90 0.82 -11.87 -17.23
C ALA A 90 0.52 -10.83 -18.31
N ILE A 91 0.79 -11.20 -19.54
CA ILE A 91 0.41 -10.45 -20.73
C ILE A 91 -0.75 -11.17 -21.40
N TRP A 92 -1.81 -10.42 -21.66
CA TRP A 92 -2.95 -10.88 -22.45
C TRP A 92 -3.22 -9.89 -23.56
N ASP A 93 -2.60 -10.13 -24.71
CA ASP A 93 -2.73 -9.31 -25.91
C ASP A 93 -3.12 -10.21 -27.09
N PRO A 94 -4.37 -10.12 -27.58
CA PRO A 94 -4.83 -10.93 -28.71
C PRO A 94 -4.13 -10.65 -30.03
N HIS A 95 -3.37 -9.55 -30.11
CA HIS A 95 -2.60 -9.20 -31.32
C HIS A 95 -1.24 -9.91 -31.41
N PHE A 96 -0.80 -10.57 -30.34
CA PHE A 96 0.47 -11.28 -30.34
C PHE A 96 0.40 -12.47 -31.30
N GLY A 97 1.40 -12.55 -32.20
CA GLY A 97 1.69 -13.76 -32.96
C GLY A 97 2.61 -14.73 -32.18
N GLU A 98 2.93 -15.86 -32.77
CA GLU A 98 3.77 -16.87 -32.13
C GLU A 98 5.12 -16.33 -31.70
N ALA A 99 5.77 -15.48 -32.52
CA ALA A 99 7.06 -14.91 -32.20
C ALA A 99 7.03 -14.02 -30.95
N ALA A 100 5.97 -13.21 -30.78
CA ALA A 100 5.80 -12.39 -29.59
C ALA A 100 5.50 -13.25 -28.36
N ILE A 101 4.64 -14.24 -28.48
CA ILE A 101 4.32 -15.19 -27.40
C ILE A 101 5.59 -15.88 -26.93
N GLU A 102 6.42 -16.39 -27.86
CA GLU A 102 7.68 -17.05 -27.52
C GLU A 102 8.65 -16.08 -26.84
N ALA A 103 8.81 -14.87 -27.38
CA ALA A 103 9.74 -13.88 -26.85
C ALA A 103 9.42 -13.44 -25.41
N PHE A 104 8.12 -13.31 -25.09
CA PHE A 104 7.68 -12.87 -23.75
C PHE A 104 7.37 -14.05 -22.79
N THR A 105 7.44 -15.29 -23.26
CA THR A 105 7.36 -16.46 -22.38
C THR A 105 8.74 -16.70 -21.76
N GLN A 106 8.99 -16.07 -20.65
CA GLN A 106 10.29 -15.95 -20.00
C GLN A 106 10.18 -16.17 -18.48
N ALA A 107 11.32 -16.14 -17.80
CA ALA A 107 11.40 -16.32 -16.33
C ALA A 107 10.81 -17.65 -15.84
N GLY A 108 10.84 -18.68 -16.66
CA GLY A 108 10.27 -20.00 -16.31
C GLY A 108 8.75 -20.09 -16.37
N ALA A 109 8.08 -19.05 -16.85
CA ALA A 109 6.62 -19.04 -17.00
C ALA A 109 6.19 -19.87 -18.22
N SER A 110 4.95 -20.34 -18.21
CA SER A 110 4.32 -21.09 -19.32
C SER A 110 3.52 -20.21 -20.29
N ASN A 111 3.46 -18.91 -20.04
CA ASN A 111 2.70 -17.92 -20.78
C ASN A 111 3.48 -16.61 -20.87
N PRO A 112 3.12 -15.68 -21.77
CA PRO A 112 3.77 -14.38 -21.85
C PRO A 112 3.62 -13.59 -20.55
N VAL A 113 4.72 -13.06 -20.05
CA VAL A 113 4.77 -12.30 -18.79
C VAL A 113 5.69 -11.09 -18.93
N ASN A 114 5.46 -10.09 -18.09
CA ASN A 114 6.38 -8.97 -17.90
C ASN A 114 7.27 -9.20 -16.68
N ILE A 115 8.54 -8.87 -16.82
CA ILE A 115 9.52 -8.93 -15.72
C ILE A 115 9.29 -7.75 -14.78
N ALA A 116 9.35 -7.99 -13.47
CA ALA A 116 9.26 -6.96 -12.46
C ALA A 116 10.61 -6.28 -12.23
N TYR A 117 10.61 -4.95 -12.21
CA TYR A 117 11.77 -4.12 -11.91
C TYR A 117 11.49 -3.13 -10.77
N SER A 118 10.35 -3.26 -10.09
CA SER A 118 9.93 -2.35 -9.03
C SER A 118 10.56 -2.63 -7.66
N GLY A 119 11.15 -3.80 -7.48
CA GLY A 119 11.74 -4.23 -6.21
C GLY A 119 10.75 -4.78 -5.19
N VAL A 120 9.49 -4.99 -5.56
CA VAL A 120 8.46 -5.48 -4.62
C VAL A 120 8.75 -6.88 -4.09
N TYR A 121 9.34 -7.77 -4.90
CA TYR A 121 9.74 -9.10 -4.43
C TYR A 121 10.75 -9.01 -3.30
N HIS A 122 11.80 -8.20 -3.48
CA HIS A 122 12.83 -7.96 -2.47
C HIS A 122 12.23 -7.32 -1.22
N TRP A 123 11.35 -6.36 -1.39
CA TRP A 123 10.67 -5.67 -0.28
C TRP A 123 9.82 -6.64 0.53
N TRP A 124 8.95 -7.41 -0.11
CA TRP A 124 8.07 -8.34 0.58
C TRP A 124 8.85 -9.47 1.26
N TYR A 125 9.88 -9.97 0.61
CA TYR A 125 10.79 -10.96 1.19
C TYR A 125 11.47 -10.42 2.46
N THR A 126 11.92 -9.17 2.40
CA THR A 126 12.59 -8.50 3.53
C THR A 126 11.67 -8.34 4.73
N ILE A 127 10.39 -8.04 4.53
CA ILE A 127 9.43 -7.87 5.63
C ILE A 127 8.82 -9.17 6.14
N GLY A 128 9.20 -10.30 5.56
CA GLY A 128 8.85 -11.62 6.07
C GLY A 128 7.87 -12.43 5.23
N MET A 129 7.41 -11.93 4.08
CA MET A 129 6.49 -12.70 3.22
C MET A 129 7.22 -13.84 2.51
N ARG A 130 6.59 -15.02 2.44
CA ARG A 130 7.22 -16.25 1.92
C ARG A 130 6.34 -17.04 0.96
N THR A 131 5.02 -16.84 0.96
CA THR A 131 4.08 -17.64 0.18
C THR A 131 3.13 -16.78 -0.62
N ASN A 132 2.62 -17.32 -1.74
CA ASN A 132 1.57 -16.68 -2.53
C ASN A 132 0.28 -16.47 -1.71
N SER A 133 0.00 -17.35 -0.76
CA SER A 133 -1.15 -17.22 0.14
C SER A 133 -1.04 -15.95 1.00
N GLU A 134 0.15 -15.65 1.50
CA GLU A 134 0.40 -14.41 2.26
C GLU A 134 0.24 -13.17 1.37
N LEU A 135 0.72 -13.21 0.13
CA LEU A 135 0.53 -12.14 -0.85
C LEU A 135 -0.97 -11.90 -1.11
N TYR A 136 -1.71 -12.97 -1.35
CA TYR A 136 -3.14 -12.90 -1.62
C TYR A 136 -3.92 -12.35 -0.42
N THR A 137 -3.63 -12.84 0.78
CA THR A 137 -4.25 -12.36 2.01
C THR A 137 -3.95 -10.87 2.24
N GLY A 138 -2.72 -10.46 2.00
CA GLY A 138 -2.32 -9.06 2.05
C GLY A 138 -3.05 -8.20 1.03
N SER A 139 -3.22 -8.70 -0.20
CA SER A 139 -3.99 -8.03 -1.25
C SER A 139 -5.43 -7.77 -0.82
N VAL A 140 -6.12 -8.80 -0.31
CA VAL A 140 -7.50 -8.69 0.16
C VAL A 140 -7.62 -7.73 1.34
N GLY A 141 -6.66 -7.77 2.28
CA GLY A 141 -6.61 -6.85 3.41
C GLY A 141 -6.48 -5.39 2.98
N LEU A 142 -5.60 -5.10 2.02
CA LEU A 142 -5.43 -3.74 1.49
C LEU A 142 -6.63 -3.30 0.64
N LEU A 143 -7.26 -4.22 -0.08
CA LEU A 143 -8.50 -3.94 -0.81
C LEU A 143 -9.62 -3.52 0.15
N LEU A 144 -9.76 -4.22 1.28
CA LEU A 144 -10.71 -3.87 2.33
C LEU A 144 -10.44 -2.47 2.89
N LEU A 145 -9.17 -2.15 3.16
CA LEU A 145 -8.79 -0.81 3.61
C LEU A 145 -9.12 0.26 2.58
N ALA A 146 -8.89 0.00 1.29
CA ALA A 146 -9.28 0.92 0.22
C ALA A 146 -10.78 1.19 0.22
N ALA A 147 -11.60 0.13 0.37
CA ALA A 147 -13.04 0.26 0.48
C ALA A 147 -13.46 1.09 1.71
N LEU A 148 -12.81 0.89 2.86
CA LEU A 148 -13.05 1.66 4.07
C LEU A 148 -12.70 3.14 3.88
N PHE A 149 -11.62 3.47 3.19
CA PHE A 149 -11.25 4.86 2.89
C PHE A 149 -12.25 5.50 1.92
N LEU A 150 -12.72 4.79 0.91
CA LEU A 150 -13.78 5.27 0.02
C LEU A 150 -15.06 5.54 0.80
N PHE A 151 -15.45 4.62 1.67
CA PHE A 151 -16.61 4.80 2.54
C PHE A 151 -16.44 6.00 3.48
N ALA A 152 -15.27 6.15 4.10
CA ALA A 152 -14.98 7.28 4.99
C ALA A 152 -15.08 8.62 4.24
N GLY A 153 -14.55 8.70 3.02
CA GLY A 153 -14.65 9.90 2.18
C GLY A 153 -16.10 10.23 1.84
N TRP A 154 -16.90 9.23 1.48
CA TRP A 154 -18.32 9.42 1.26
C TRP A 154 -19.06 9.86 2.54
N LEU A 155 -18.79 9.18 3.65
CA LEU A 155 -19.44 9.46 4.93
C LEU A 155 -19.18 10.90 5.39
N HIS A 156 -17.94 11.36 5.30
CA HIS A 156 -17.56 12.70 5.73
C HIS A 156 -18.02 13.83 4.80
N LEU A 157 -18.72 13.50 3.73
CA LEU A 157 -19.48 14.45 2.92
C LEU A 157 -20.97 14.45 3.24
N GLN A 158 -21.45 13.53 4.09
CA GLN A 158 -22.83 13.55 4.54
C GLN A 158 -23.03 14.67 5.56
N PRO A 159 -24.19 15.38 5.56
CA PRO A 159 -24.37 16.60 6.35
C PRO A 159 -24.06 16.46 7.84
N LYS A 160 -24.44 15.33 8.46
CA LYS A 160 -24.20 15.09 9.89
C LYS A 160 -22.75 14.71 10.21
N PHE A 161 -21.98 14.33 9.23
CA PHE A 161 -20.62 13.83 9.39
C PHE A 161 -19.57 14.76 8.78
N ARG A 162 -20.01 15.92 8.26
CA ARG A 162 -19.07 16.94 7.77
C ARG A 162 -18.44 17.66 8.96
N PRO A 163 -17.12 17.67 9.09
CA PRO A 163 -16.45 18.43 10.13
C PRO A 163 -16.63 19.93 9.89
N SER A 164 -16.69 20.71 10.96
CA SER A 164 -16.78 22.17 10.89
C SER A 164 -15.45 22.81 10.48
N LEU A 165 -15.49 24.04 9.98
CA LEU A 165 -14.28 24.79 9.66
C LEU A 165 -13.37 24.95 10.88
N SER A 166 -13.94 25.19 12.06
CA SER A 166 -13.17 25.32 13.31
C SER A 166 -12.44 24.03 13.67
N TRP A 167 -13.03 22.85 13.40
CA TRP A 167 -12.36 21.57 13.59
C TRP A 167 -11.12 21.45 12.68
N PHE A 168 -11.24 21.82 11.42
CA PHE A 168 -10.12 21.81 10.49
C PHE A 168 -8.99 22.77 10.91
N LYS A 169 -9.34 23.88 11.55
CA LYS A 169 -8.36 24.88 12.00
C LYS A 169 -7.78 24.60 13.38
N SER A 170 -8.21 23.54 14.07
CA SER A 170 -7.65 23.14 15.35
C SER A 170 -6.29 22.43 15.12
N ALA A 171 -5.22 23.20 15.17
CA ALA A 171 -3.89 22.72 14.79
C ALA A 171 -3.21 21.87 15.88
N GLU A 172 -3.30 22.29 17.14
CA GLU A 172 -2.59 21.65 18.24
C GLU A 172 -3.06 20.20 18.50
N PRO A 173 -4.38 19.90 18.61
CA PRO A 173 -4.84 18.53 18.74
C PRO A 173 -4.41 17.63 17.57
N ARG A 174 -4.41 18.17 16.35
CA ARG A 174 -3.99 17.45 15.16
C ARG A 174 -2.49 17.13 15.22
N LEU A 175 -1.65 18.07 15.63
CA LEU A 175 -0.22 17.83 15.83
C LEU A 175 0.02 16.77 16.88
N ASN A 176 -0.66 16.83 18.03
CA ASN A 176 -0.53 15.84 19.09
C ASN A 176 -0.85 14.43 18.60
N HIS A 177 -1.96 14.26 17.87
CA HIS A 177 -2.37 12.95 17.40
C HIS A 177 -1.53 12.44 16.23
N HIS A 178 -1.10 13.31 15.34
CA HIS A 178 -0.27 12.90 14.21
C HIS A 178 1.17 12.59 14.60
N LEU A 179 1.71 13.28 15.61
CA LEU A 179 3.02 12.95 16.14
C LEU A 179 3.01 11.69 17.02
N ALA A 180 2.05 11.60 17.92
CA ALA A 180 1.96 10.44 18.82
C ALA A 180 1.36 9.21 18.13
N GLY A 181 0.24 9.37 17.44
CA GLY A 181 -0.50 8.26 16.83
C GLY A 181 0.05 7.85 15.48
N LEU A 182 0.20 8.78 14.56
CA LEU A 182 0.62 8.47 13.20
C LEU A 182 2.11 8.11 13.12
N PHE A 183 2.99 8.86 13.77
CA PHE A 183 4.42 8.56 13.79
C PHE A 183 4.81 7.63 14.94
N GLY A 184 4.43 7.96 16.17
CA GLY A 184 4.86 7.20 17.36
C GLY A 184 4.32 5.77 17.39
N VAL A 185 3.01 5.61 17.37
CA VAL A 185 2.36 4.28 17.45
C VAL A 185 2.67 3.45 16.21
N SER A 186 2.67 4.04 15.02
CA SER A 186 3.01 3.31 13.79
C SER A 186 4.46 2.86 13.77
N SER A 187 5.39 3.66 14.30
CA SER A 187 6.79 3.26 14.45
C SER A 187 6.94 2.10 15.43
N LEU A 188 6.21 2.11 16.53
CA LEU A 188 6.19 0.99 17.47
C LEU A 188 5.60 -0.28 16.83
N ALA A 189 4.52 -0.14 16.06
CA ALA A 189 3.90 -1.26 15.36
C ALA A 189 4.86 -1.88 14.34
N TRP A 190 5.57 -1.03 13.59
CA TRP A 190 6.57 -1.50 12.64
C TRP A 190 7.74 -2.19 13.34
N THR A 191 8.24 -1.63 14.43
CA THR A 191 9.29 -2.27 15.23
C THR A 191 8.83 -3.63 15.74
N GLY A 192 7.60 -3.72 16.23
CA GLY A 192 7.01 -4.98 16.65
C GLY A 192 6.96 -6.01 15.52
N HIS A 193 6.55 -5.60 14.32
CA HIS A 193 6.55 -6.48 13.16
C HIS A 193 7.97 -6.95 12.81
N LEU A 194 8.94 -6.06 12.80
CA LEU A 194 10.33 -6.42 12.51
C LEU A 194 10.87 -7.45 13.50
N VAL A 195 10.65 -7.23 14.79
CA VAL A 195 11.16 -8.10 15.85
C VAL A 195 10.44 -9.44 15.88
N HIS A 196 9.12 -9.44 15.68
CA HIS A 196 8.32 -10.67 15.79
C HIS A 196 8.27 -11.49 14.50
N VAL A 197 8.35 -10.88 13.35
CA VAL A 197 8.14 -11.54 12.05
C VAL A 197 9.33 -11.43 11.11
N ALA A 198 9.76 -10.22 10.75
CA ALA A 198 10.73 -10.02 9.69
C ALA A 198 12.12 -10.57 10.03
N ILE A 199 12.62 -10.32 11.22
CA ILE A 199 13.93 -10.82 11.67
C ILE A 199 13.90 -12.34 11.83
N PRO A 200 12.92 -12.95 12.50
CA PRO A 200 12.81 -14.42 12.55
C PRO A 200 12.74 -15.07 11.16
N GLU A 201 11.92 -14.54 10.26
CA GLU A 201 11.83 -15.07 8.90
C GLU A 201 13.16 -14.96 8.14
N SER A 202 13.91 -13.89 8.35
CA SER A 202 15.24 -13.74 7.75
C SER A 202 16.24 -14.80 8.25
N ARG A 203 15.97 -15.42 9.40
CA ARG A 203 16.77 -16.48 10.01
C ARG A 203 16.20 -17.88 9.79
N GLY A 204 15.20 -18.02 8.91
CA GLY A 204 14.56 -19.29 8.59
C GLY A 204 13.53 -19.75 9.62
N ILE A 205 13.09 -18.88 10.51
CA ILE A 205 12.06 -19.17 11.52
C ILE A 205 10.73 -18.59 11.03
N HIS A 206 9.78 -19.47 10.71
CA HIS A 206 8.45 -19.03 10.30
C HIS A 206 7.66 -18.46 11.47
N VAL A 207 7.16 -17.23 11.34
CA VAL A 207 6.24 -16.59 12.27
C VAL A 207 5.09 -15.99 11.50
N GLY A 208 3.88 -16.38 11.86
CA GLY A 208 2.64 -15.89 11.24
C GLY A 208 1.50 -15.83 12.26
N TRP A 209 0.31 -15.61 11.77
CA TRP A 209 -0.89 -15.51 12.59
C TRP A 209 -1.21 -16.83 13.34
N ASP A 210 -0.70 -17.95 12.82
CA ASP A 210 -0.88 -19.29 13.38
C ASP A 210 -0.01 -19.56 14.60
N ASN A 211 1.12 -18.87 14.78
CA ASN A 211 2.10 -19.22 15.82
C ASN A 211 2.76 -18.04 16.55
N PHE A 212 2.46 -16.78 16.17
CA PHE A 212 3.21 -15.63 16.71
C PHE A 212 3.11 -15.50 18.24
N LEU A 213 2.00 -15.94 18.85
CA LEU A 213 1.81 -15.89 20.30
C LEU A 213 2.71 -16.89 21.06
N SER A 214 3.21 -17.92 20.39
CA SER A 214 4.06 -18.96 20.98
C SER A 214 5.54 -18.83 20.61
N VAL A 215 5.91 -17.87 19.76
CA VAL A 215 7.29 -17.65 19.34
C VAL A 215 7.84 -16.38 19.98
N ALA A 216 8.72 -16.56 20.96
CA ALA A 216 9.40 -15.43 21.60
C ALA A 216 10.42 -14.82 20.63
N PRO A 217 10.41 -13.49 20.42
CA PRO A 217 11.32 -12.83 19.47
C PRO A 217 12.78 -12.84 19.93
N HIS A 218 13.05 -12.89 21.21
CA HIS A 218 14.42 -12.89 21.75
C HIS A 218 14.52 -13.72 23.04
N PRO A 219 15.58 -14.53 23.21
CA PRO A 219 15.74 -15.36 24.41
C PRO A 219 15.91 -14.57 25.72
N ALA A 220 16.39 -13.33 25.66
CA ALA A 220 16.51 -12.47 26.84
C ALA A 220 15.15 -11.97 27.37
N GLY A 221 14.06 -12.14 26.61
CA GLY A 221 12.72 -11.71 26.99
C GLY A 221 12.53 -10.20 26.96
N LEU A 222 11.58 -9.70 27.76
CA LEU A 222 11.15 -8.31 27.76
C LEU A 222 11.87 -7.44 28.80
N THR A 223 12.62 -8.01 29.73
CA THR A 223 13.32 -7.24 30.75
C THR A 223 14.26 -6.18 30.17
N PRO A 224 15.09 -6.48 29.14
CA PRO A 224 15.93 -5.45 28.53
C PRO A 224 15.12 -4.32 27.88
N PHE A 225 13.97 -4.61 27.34
CA PHE A 225 13.11 -3.60 26.72
C PHE A 225 12.58 -2.61 27.77
N PHE A 226 12.00 -3.11 28.86
CA PHE A 226 11.40 -2.25 29.89
C PHE A 226 12.41 -1.55 30.78
N THR A 227 13.64 -2.05 30.84
CA THR A 227 14.73 -1.42 31.62
C THR A 227 15.60 -0.49 30.80
N GLY A 228 15.28 -0.32 29.49
CA GLY A 228 16.08 0.53 28.59
C GLY A 228 17.44 -0.04 28.21
N ASN A 229 17.71 -1.31 28.52
CA ASN A 229 18.96 -2.00 28.21
C ASN A 229 18.88 -2.70 26.84
N TRP A 230 18.58 -1.94 25.79
CA TRP A 230 18.32 -2.46 24.45
C TRP A 230 19.57 -3.03 23.76
N GLY A 231 20.76 -2.68 24.25
CA GLY A 231 22.01 -3.25 23.75
C GLY A 231 22.10 -4.76 23.88
N VAL A 232 21.32 -5.37 24.79
CA VAL A 232 21.21 -6.82 24.92
C VAL A 232 20.67 -7.46 23.64
N TYR A 233 19.72 -6.81 22.98
CA TYR A 233 19.15 -7.33 21.74
C TYR A 233 20.08 -7.23 20.52
N ALA A 234 21.11 -6.40 20.61
CA ALA A 234 22.14 -6.25 19.57
C ALA A 234 23.34 -7.18 19.75
N GLN A 235 23.35 -7.99 20.82
CA GLN A 235 24.37 -9.01 21.02
C GLN A 235 24.19 -10.16 20.02
N ASN A 236 25.31 -10.71 19.52
CA ASN A 236 25.32 -11.79 18.56
C ASN A 236 24.56 -11.46 17.27
N PRO A 237 24.98 -10.42 16.52
CA PRO A 237 24.34 -10.04 15.28
C PRO A 237 24.55 -11.07 14.16
N ASP A 238 23.67 -11.04 13.16
CA ASP A 238 23.83 -11.83 11.94
C ASP A 238 25.14 -11.43 11.23
N THR A 239 25.80 -12.41 10.58
CA THR A 239 27.04 -12.16 9.87
C THR A 239 26.81 -11.49 8.53
N ALA A 240 27.87 -10.88 7.95
CA ALA A 240 27.80 -10.26 6.63
C ALA A 240 27.50 -11.26 5.50
N GLY A 241 27.79 -12.54 5.71
CA GLY A 241 27.49 -13.62 4.76
C GLY A 241 26.14 -14.28 4.99
N HIS A 242 25.26 -13.69 5.82
CA HIS A 242 23.97 -14.26 6.15
C HIS A 242 23.11 -14.44 4.92
N LEU A 243 22.61 -15.66 4.71
CA LEU A 243 21.64 -15.98 3.68
C LEU A 243 20.23 -15.79 4.21
N PHE A 244 19.53 -14.83 3.66
CA PHE A 244 18.18 -14.48 4.06
C PHE A 244 17.24 -15.68 3.93
N GLY A 245 16.36 -15.86 4.90
CA GLY A 245 15.45 -17.00 4.96
C GLY A 245 16.09 -18.31 5.41
N THR A 246 17.34 -18.26 5.91
CA THR A 246 18.04 -19.46 6.41
C THR A 246 18.61 -19.21 7.80
N SER A 247 18.92 -20.29 8.52
CA SER A 247 19.58 -20.23 9.83
C SER A 247 21.11 -20.08 9.73
N THR A 248 21.65 -20.12 8.50
CA THR A 248 23.09 -19.99 8.26
C THR A 248 23.45 -18.55 7.93
N GLY A 249 24.32 -17.99 8.68
CA GLY A 249 24.73 -16.61 8.42
C GLY A 249 25.71 -16.08 9.42
#